data_bd781ef9b7c3774868ecf7ed257a71b4
#
_entry.id   bd781ef9b7c3774868ecf7ed257a71b4
#
_cell.length_a   1.000
_cell.length_b   1.000
_cell.length_c   1.000
_cell.angle_alpha   90.00
_cell.angle_beta   90.00
_cell.angle_gamma   90.00
#
_symmetry.space_group_name_H-M   'P 1'
#
loop_
_entity.id
_entity.type
_entity.pdbx_description
1 polymer ?
#
loop_
_entity_poly.entity_id
_entity_poly.type
_entity_poly.pdbx_seq_one_letter_code
_entity_poly.pdbx_strand_id
1 'polypeptide(L)'
;MIRVRLLGGAKRVVGKEYVNLDVKELTLRELLSLLASISSDPSIFTNNSNIIVVINGIESSLLGGLDAVINSNDQVSILTVVHGG
;
A
#
# COMPACT_ATOMS: atom_id res chain seq x y z
N MET A 1 -3.27 13.19 8.33
CA MET A 1 -3.95 12.19 7.46
C MET A 1 -2.98 11.70 6.41
N ILE A 2 -2.91 10.41 6.22
CA ILE A 2 -2.08 9.79 5.19
C ILE A 2 -2.99 9.35 4.05
N ARG A 3 -2.68 9.77 2.82
CA ARG A 3 -3.44 9.41 1.64
C ARG A 3 -2.63 8.45 0.78
N VAL A 4 -3.24 7.30 0.47
CA VAL A 4 -2.60 6.25 -0.30
C VAL A 4 -3.36 6.05 -1.61
N ARG A 5 -2.64 6.08 -2.73
CA ARG A 5 -3.21 5.78 -4.03
C ARG A 5 -3.03 4.30 -4.34
N LEU A 6 -4.12 3.66 -4.76
CA LEU A 6 -4.14 2.25 -5.11
C LEU A 6 -4.29 2.09 -6.62
N LEU A 7 -3.48 1.23 -7.21
CA LEU A 7 -3.44 0.99 -8.65
C LEU A 7 -3.49 -0.52 -8.92
N GLY A 8 -4.00 -0.88 -10.08
CA GLY A 8 -4.05 -2.28 -10.51
C GLY A 8 -4.90 -3.15 -9.58
N GLY A 9 -4.38 -4.30 -9.20
CA GLY A 9 -5.08 -5.25 -8.33
C GLY A 9 -5.43 -4.67 -6.96
N ALA A 10 -4.57 -3.81 -6.40
CA ALA A 10 -4.83 -3.15 -5.11
C ALA A 10 -6.12 -2.33 -5.18
N LYS A 11 -6.26 -1.53 -6.23
CA LYS A 11 -7.48 -0.73 -6.44
C LYS A 11 -8.71 -1.63 -6.59
N ARG A 12 -8.57 -2.71 -7.35
CA ARG A 12 -9.69 -3.62 -7.61
C ARG A 12 -10.21 -4.28 -6.34
N VAL A 13 -9.32 -4.78 -5.48
CA VAL A 13 -9.74 -5.55 -4.30
C VAL A 13 -10.17 -4.67 -3.13
N VAL A 14 -9.75 -3.41 -3.08
CA VAL A 14 -10.19 -2.45 -2.08
C VAL A 14 -11.43 -1.69 -2.57
N GLY A 15 -11.58 -1.53 -3.87
CA GLY A 15 -12.76 -0.89 -4.46
C GLY A 15 -12.66 0.62 -4.55
N LYS A 16 -11.49 1.22 -4.33
CA LYS A 16 -11.27 2.67 -4.45
C LYS A 16 -9.84 2.96 -4.87
N GLU A 17 -9.67 4.10 -5.52
CA GLU A 17 -8.36 4.55 -5.95
C GLU A 17 -7.56 5.18 -4.80
N TYR A 18 -8.22 5.83 -3.85
CA TYR A 18 -7.57 6.49 -2.73
C TYR A 18 -8.13 5.98 -1.41
N VAL A 19 -7.22 5.77 -0.46
CA VAL A 19 -7.58 5.46 0.92
C VAL A 19 -6.96 6.53 1.81
N ASN A 20 -7.76 7.13 2.67
CA ASN A 20 -7.31 8.15 3.62
C ASN A 20 -7.28 7.53 5.01
N LEU A 21 -6.15 7.68 5.70
CA LEU A 21 -5.95 7.13 7.04
C LEU A 21 -5.77 8.30 8.01
N ASP A 22 -6.58 8.32 9.06
CA ASP A 22 -6.52 9.38 10.07
C ASP A 22 -5.47 9.05 11.13
N VAL A 23 -4.22 9.00 10.67
CA VAL A 23 -3.05 8.80 11.53
C VAL A 23 -1.95 9.74 11.07
N LYS A 24 -0.99 10.04 11.96
CA LYS A 24 0.13 10.92 11.64
C LYS A 24 1.27 10.17 10.98
N GLU A 25 1.49 8.94 11.39
CA GLU A 25 2.50 8.08 10.79
C GLU A 25 2.16 6.61 11.03
N LEU A 26 2.69 5.75 10.17
CA LEU A 26 2.64 4.30 10.34
C LEU A 26 3.78 3.69 9.52
N THR A 27 4.09 2.44 9.82
CA THR A 27 5.04 1.69 8.99
C THR A 27 4.32 1.13 7.76
N LEU A 28 5.11 0.79 6.73
CA LEU A 28 4.54 0.11 5.56
C LEU A 28 3.87 -1.20 5.96
N ARG A 29 4.46 -1.94 6.91
CA ARG A 29 3.87 -3.17 7.44
C ARG A 29 2.46 -2.94 7.98
N GLU A 30 2.29 -1.89 8.77
CA GLU A 30 0.98 -1.53 9.32
C GLU A 30 0.00 -1.11 8.23
N LEU A 31 0.48 -0.34 7.23
CA LEU A 31 -0.36 0.07 6.11
C LEU A 31 -0.88 -1.15 5.34
N LEU A 32 -0.01 -2.10 5.01
CA LEU A 32 -0.42 -3.29 4.27
C LEU A 32 -1.41 -4.14 5.08
N SER A 33 -1.25 -4.22 6.40
CA SER A 33 -2.21 -4.92 7.27
C SER A 33 -3.58 -4.25 7.24
N LEU A 34 -3.61 -2.91 7.29
CA LEU A 34 -4.88 -2.16 7.21
C LEU A 34 -5.57 -2.40 5.86
N LEU A 35 -4.82 -2.33 4.76
CA LEU A 35 -5.39 -2.55 3.44
C LEU A 35 -5.90 -3.99 3.28
N ALA A 36 -5.19 -4.97 3.84
CA ALA A 36 -5.65 -6.35 3.83
C ALA A 36 -7.00 -6.47 4.53
N SER A 37 -7.17 -5.77 5.67
CA SER A 37 -8.40 -5.86 6.47
C SER A 37 -9.63 -5.30 5.77
N ILE A 38 -9.47 -4.38 4.80
CA ILE A 38 -10.58 -3.79 4.05
C ILE A 38 -10.69 -4.32 2.63
N SER A 39 -9.90 -5.30 2.28
CA SER A 39 -9.78 -5.85 0.93
C SER A 39 -10.67 -7.08 0.77
N SER A 40 -11.20 -7.29 -0.44
CA SER A 40 -11.91 -8.52 -0.79
C SER A 40 -10.95 -9.71 -0.99
N ASP A 41 -9.66 -9.45 -1.15
CA ASP A 41 -8.63 -10.47 -1.25
C ASP A 41 -7.40 -10.04 -0.45
N PRO A 42 -7.38 -10.32 0.87
CA PRO A 42 -6.27 -9.93 1.74
C PRO A 42 -4.91 -10.46 1.32
N SER A 43 -4.87 -11.60 0.63
CA SER A 43 -3.61 -12.23 0.22
C SER A 43 -2.78 -11.34 -0.71
N ILE A 44 -3.42 -10.44 -1.45
CA ILE A 44 -2.72 -9.49 -2.32
C ILE A 44 -1.76 -8.61 -1.53
N PHE A 45 -2.16 -8.22 -0.30
CA PHE A 45 -1.33 -7.35 0.54
C PHE A 45 -0.40 -8.11 1.48
N THR A 46 -0.63 -9.40 1.69
CA THR A 46 0.21 -10.22 2.57
C THR A 46 1.29 -11.00 1.81
N ASN A 47 1.10 -11.20 0.51
CA ASN A 47 2.10 -11.83 -0.35
C ASN A 47 2.89 -10.73 -1.07
N ASN A 48 4.09 -10.45 -0.59
CA ASN A 48 4.89 -9.29 -1.03
C ASN A 48 5.52 -9.44 -2.42
N SER A 49 5.40 -10.59 -3.06
CA SER A 49 6.11 -10.85 -4.32
C SER A 49 5.57 -10.01 -5.49
N ASN A 50 4.32 -9.56 -5.41
CA ASN A 50 3.66 -8.83 -6.49
C ASN A 50 3.24 -7.41 -6.10
N ILE A 51 3.77 -6.89 -5.00
CA ILE A 51 3.46 -5.54 -4.53
C ILE A 51 4.62 -4.62 -4.83
N ILE A 52 4.30 -3.48 -5.43
CA ILE A 52 5.24 -2.37 -5.59
C ILE A 52 4.69 -1.19 -4.81
N VAL A 53 5.47 -0.68 -3.87
CA VAL A 53 5.10 0.50 -3.08
C VAL A 53 6.11 1.59 -3.36
N VAL A 54 5.60 2.77 -3.73
CA VAL A 54 6.41 3.94 -4.03
C VAL A 54 6.07 5.04 -3.04
N ILE A 55 7.08 5.54 -2.35
CA ILE A 55 6.94 6.62 -1.36
C ILE A 55 7.77 7.80 -1.84
N ASN A 56 7.10 8.90 -2.17
CA ASN A 56 7.75 10.10 -2.69
C ASN A 56 8.61 9.82 -3.92
N GLY A 57 8.13 8.95 -4.80
CA GLY A 57 8.84 8.60 -6.03
C GLY A 57 9.93 7.55 -5.86
N ILE A 58 10.12 7.01 -4.66
CA ILE A 58 11.17 6.04 -4.36
C ILE A 58 10.52 4.70 -3.98
N GLU A 59 11.00 3.62 -4.59
CA GLU A 59 10.49 2.28 -4.28
C GLU A 59 10.86 1.91 -2.86
N SER A 60 9.90 1.34 -2.12
CA SER A 60 10.00 1.15 -0.67
C SER A 60 11.14 0.24 -0.22
N SER A 61 11.59 -0.69 -1.05
CA SER A 61 12.70 -1.56 -0.68
C SER A 61 14.00 -0.77 -0.46
N LEU A 62 14.10 0.42 -1.06
CA LEU A 62 15.25 1.32 -0.87
C LEU A 62 15.10 2.19 0.38
N LEU A 63 13.97 2.13 1.06
CA LEU A 63 13.66 2.96 2.21
C LEU A 63 13.46 2.14 3.49
N GLY A 64 13.91 0.90 3.50
CA GLY A 64 13.76 0.02 4.65
C GLY A 64 12.65 -1.04 4.50
N GLY A 65 12.02 -1.12 3.33
CA GLY A 65 11.00 -2.14 3.06
C GLY A 65 9.80 -2.00 4.00
N LEU A 66 9.41 -3.11 4.63
CA LEU A 66 8.25 -3.12 5.54
C LEU A 66 8.42 -2.23 6.77
N ASP A 67 9.65 -1.89 7.14
CA ASP A 67 9.92 -1.02 8.28
C ASP A 67 9.99 0.46 7.89
N ALA A 68 9.80 0.79 6.61
CA ALA A 68 9.73 2.18 6.17
C ALA A 68 8.60 2.92 6.90
N VAL A 69 8.89 4.12 7.40
CA VAL A 69 7.90 4.94 8.09
C VAL A 69 7.29 5.92 7.11
N ILE A 70 5.97 5.96 7.09
CA ILE A 70 5.18 6.84 6.22
C ILE A 70 4.49 7.88 7.09
N ASN A 71 4.54 9.14 6.67
CA ASN A 71 3.89 10.22 7.41
C ASN A 71 2.94 11.02 6.49
N SER A 72 2.23 11.98 7.08
CA SER A 72 1.15 12.69 6.40
C SER A 72 1.60 13.56 5.22
N ASN A 73 2.89 13.85 5.10
CA ASN A 73 3.42 14.63 3.97
C ASN A 73 3.88 13.74 2.82
N ASP A 74 3.86 12.44 3.00
CA ASP A 74 4.36 11.51 1.98
C ASP A 74 3.29 11.22 0.92
N GLN A 75 3.75 11.09 -0.31
CA GLN A 75 2.92 10.61 -1.42
C GLN A 75 3.18 9.12 -1.58
N VAL A 76 2.16 8.31 -1.34
CA VAL A 76 2.28 6.86 -1.35
C VAL A 76 1.40 6.28 -2.45
N SER A 77 1.99 5.42 -3.26
CA SER A 77 1.25 4.66 -4.28
C SER A 77 1.55 3.18 -4.12
N ILE A 78 0.53 2.36 -4.24
CA ILE A 78 0.64 0.91 -4.17
C ILE A 78 0.07 0.31 -5.44
N LEU A 79 0.91 -0.44 -6.14
CA LEU A 79 0.53 -1.18 -7.33
C LEU A 79 0.69 -2.66 -7.06
N THR A 80 -0.35 -3.43 -7.32
CA THR A 80 -0.23 -4.89 -7.31
C THR A 80 -0.46 -5.42 -8.71
N VAL A 81 0.38 -6.35 -9.13
CA VAL A 81 0.24 -7.03 -10.40
C VAL A 81 -0.50 -8.33 -10.14
N VAL A 82 -1.71 -8.44 -10.69
CA VAL A 82 -2.47 -9.68 -10.62
C VAL A 82 -2.25 -10.39 -11.95
N HIS A 83 -1.56 -11.53 -11.89
CA HIS A 83 -1.43 -12.38 -13.06
C HIS A 83 -2.74 -13.13 -13.24
N GLY A 84 -3.44 -12.81 -14.32
CA GLY A 84 -4.65 -13.53 -14.67
C GLY A 84 -4.33 -14.96 -15.06
N GLY A 85 -4.91 -15.84 -14.40
CA GLY A 85 -4.85 -17.23 -14.80
C GLY A 85 -4.10 -18.11 -13.96
#